data_ee149eb0c10f9092652fb9a7720d8886
#
_entry.id   ee149eb0c10f9092652fb9a7720d8886
#
_cell.length_a   1.000
_cell.length_b   1.000
_cell.length_c   1.000
_cell.angle_alpha   90.00
_cell.angle_beta   90.00
_cell.angle_gamma   90.00
#
_symmetry.space_group_name_H-M   'P 1'
#
loop_
_entity.id
_entity.type
_entity.pdbx_description
1 polymer ?
#
loop_
_entity_poly.entity_id
_entity_poly.type
_entity_poly.pdbx_seq_one_letter_code
_entity_poly.pdbx_strand_id
1 'polypeptide(L)'
;ATVSTAGFLKFRADKVGEDTTLSQIIRLVEEASSSKAPIAKLADQVAAVFVPTVMTIALIATIVWLLLGQSFAFALARAISVLAVSSPCVLALAASAAIMSGASVGAKHGIVFKTAASLQSIGTLHTAVLDKAGTITNGEPEVVTIVGTRSVPAKFLLGMAAGLESQSQDPLARAVMRKAAAENIKLSAVKDVTILDGQGLTGKIAGKVMAGGSAEFIAAQCELTPDLQQAGEQLAADGIAPLYFSLDGHAAGLIGVADAVKPASKAALDALKALGLDVILLTGDSRTNADRVAAQVGLDDAHVVSGLAPAELEAELRRLQTNGPAAMIGSTSAAAALACADVGIGMGAEPLPAADVMLLRDDLADAAAAVRISRAVDARIAQNTRMALVYSALLPLLAAGVLYPLNFVLHPIDSVILMTLFVAWLLSGTARLNSIDPKPASQSEPQKEPAE
;
A
#
# COMPACT_ATOMS: atom_id res chain seq x y z
N ALA A 1 -5.45 -16.54 4.45
CA ALA A 1 -6.13 -17.83 4.30
C ALA A 1 -6.65 -18.28 5.66
N THR A 2 -7.94 -18.66 5.75
CA THR A 2 -8.56 -19.20 6.97
C THR A 2 -8.59 -20.71 6.88
N VAL A 3 -8.23 -21.39 7.96
CA VAL A 3 -8.30 -22.84 8.08
C VAL A 3 -9.44 -23.20 9.02
N SER A 4 -10.39 -24.05 8.58
CA SER A 4 -11.45 -24.55 9.44
C SER A 4 -10.86 -25.57 10.41
N THR A 5 -10.91 -25.28 11.71
CA THR A 5 -10.38 -26.16 12.76
C THR A 5 -11.44 -27.08 13.36
N ALA A 6 -12.72 -26.77 13.17
CA ALA A 6 -13.83 -27.61 13.64
C ALA A 6 -15.13 -27.27 12.88
N GLY A 7 -16.03 -28.26 12.74
CA GLY A 7 -17.35 -28.11 12.16
C GLY A 7 -17.43 -28.35 10.64
N PHE A 8 -18.69 -28.44 10.13
CA PHE A 8 -18.97 -28.59 8.70
C PHE A 8 -19.35 -27.23 8.12
N LEU A 9 -18.61 -26.79 7.07
CA LEU A 9 -18.88 -25.58 6.32
C LEU A 9 -19.31 -25.91 4.90
N LYS A 10 -20.40 -25.35 4.43
CA LYS A 10 -20.82 -25.40 3.03
C LYS A 10 -20.64 -24.00 2.43
N PHE A 11 -19.81 -23.89 1.43
CA PHE A 11 -19.55 -22.62 0.75
C PHE A 11 -19.66 -22.79 -0.76
N ARG A 12 -19.89 -21.70 -1.46
CA ARG A 12 -19.83 -21.62 -2.92
C ARG A 12 -18.58 -20.81 -3.29
N ALA A 13 -17.77 -21.38 -4.17
CA ALA A 13 -16.66 -20.64 -4.74
C ALA A 13 -17.16 -19.77 -5.89
N ASP A 14 -17.06 -18.46 -5.77
CA ASP A 14 -17.47 -17.51 -6.80
C ASP A 14 -16.38 -17.25 -7.83
N LYS A 15 -15.11 -17.39 -7.45
CA LYS A 15 -13.94 -17.26 -8.34
C LYS A 15 -13.08 -18.51 -8.22
N VAL A 16 -12.75 -19.16 -9.36
CA VAL A 16 -11.97 -20.41 -9.42
C VAL A 16 -10.87 -20.31 -10.48
N GLY A 17 -9.84 -21.16 -10.38
CA GLY A 17 -8.74 -21.18 -11.35
C GLY A 17 -7.93 -19.88 -11.36
N GLU A 18 -7.72 -19.30 -12.53
CA GLU A 18 -6.93 -18.10 -12.75
C GLU A 18 -7.58 -16.82 -12.16
N ASP A 19 -8.88 -16.84 -11.96
CA ASP A 19 -9.63 -15.70 -11.41
C ASP A 19 -9.59 -15.61 -9.89
N THR A 20 -8.96 -16.57 -9.21
CA THR A 20 -8.80 -16.50 -7.75
C THR A 20 -7.85 -15.37 -7.34
N THR A 21 -8.11 -14.78 -6.18
CA THR A 21 -7.24 -13.74 -5.60
C THR A 21 -5.78 -14.22 -5.52
N LEU A 22 -5.55 -15.50 -5.16
CA LEU A 22 -4.21 -16.07 -5.10
C LEU A 22 -3.52 -16.09 -6.49
N SER A 23 -4.22 -16.53 -7.54
CA SER A 23 -3.68 -16.55 -8.90
C SER A 23 -3.37 -15.14 -9.41
N GLN A 24 -4.23 -14.16 -9.09
CA GLN A 24 -3.98 -12.75 -9.43
C GLN A 24 -2.75 -12.19 -8.70
N ILE A 25 -2.55 -12.52 -7.42
CA ILE A 25 -1.35 -12.15 -6.65
C ILE A 25 -0.10 -12.77 -7.26
N ILE A 26 -0.13 -14.07 -7.59
CA ILE A 26 1.00 -14.75 -8.24
C ILE A 26 1.36 -14.06 -9.55
N ARG A 27 0.36 -13.73 -10.39
CA ARG A 27 0.59 -13.03 -11.65
C ARG A 27 1.20 -11.63 -11.44
N LEU A 28 0.73 -10.86 -10.46
CA LEU A 28 1.31 -9.55 -10.14
C LEU A 28 2.77 -9.66 -9.69
N VAL A 29 3.12 -10.68 -8.90
CA VAL A 29 4.50 -10.93 -8.48
C VAL A 29 5.38 -11.35 -9.66
N GLU A 30 4.87 -12.17 -10.57
CA GLU A 30 5.57 -12.57 -11.79
C GLU A 30 5.77 -11.39 -12.75
N GLU A 31 4.74 -10.55 -12.95
CA GLU A 31 4.81 -9.32 -13.74
C GLU A 31 5.83 -8.34 -13.14
N ALA A 32 5.81 -8.14 -11.82
CA ALA A 32 6.79 -7.30 -11.13
C ALA A 32 8.22 -7.82 -11.33
N SER A 33 8.41 -9.14 -11.22
CA SER A 33 9.72 -9.78 -11.39
C SER A 33 10.24 -9.73 -12.82
N SER A 34 9.34 -9.75 -13.81
CA SER A 34 9.68 -9.72 -15.24
C SER A 34 9.77 -8.29 -15.81
N SER A 35 9.20 -7.30 -15.13
CA SER A 35 9.22 -5.92 -15.60
C SER A 35 10.63 -5.32 -15.52
N LYS A 36 11.02 -4.54 -16.55
CA LYS A 36 12.32 -3.85 -16.55
C LYS A 36 12.27 -2.64 -15.64
N ALA A 37 12.99 -2.70 -14.52
CA ALA A 37 13.19 -1.55 -13.64
C ALA A 37 13.93 -0.41 -14.36
N PRO A 38 13.75 0.86 -13.95
CA PRO A 38 14.51 2.01 -14.48
C PRO A 38 16.02 1.79 -14.44
N ILE A 39 16.53 1.16 -13.38
CA ILE A 39 17.97 0.85 -13.25
C ILE A 39 18.43 -0.22 -14.25
N ALA A 40 17.56 -1.11 -14.72
CA ALA A 40 17.92 -2.07 -15.76
C ALA A 40 18.19 -1.37 -17.11
N LYS A 41 17.45 -0.30 -17.42
CA LYS A 41 17.72 0.54 -18.60
C LYS A 41 19.09 1.22 -18.52
N LEU A 42 19.46 1.67 -17.31
CA LEU A 42 20.80 2.25 -17.08
C LEU A 42 21.88 1.19 -17.26
N ALA A 43 21.68 -0.03 -16.79
CA ALA A 43 22.63 -1.13 -17.00
C ALA A 43 22.79 -1.48 -18.48
N ASP A 44 21.74 -1.46 -19.28
CA ASP A 44 21.80 -1.66 -20.73
C ASP A 44 22.59 -0.54 -21.42
N GLN A 45 22.43 0.73 -21.01
CA GLN A 45 23.19 1.87 -21.52
C GLN A 45 24.68 1.76 -21.17
N VAL A 46 24.99 1.38 -19.92
CA VAL A 46 26.37 1.14 -19.50
C VAL A 46 27.01 0.03 -20.31
N ALA A 47 26.29 -1.07 -20.54
CA ALA A 47 26.79 -2.19 -21.34
C ALA A 47 27.12 -1.79 -22.77
N ALA A 48 26.35 -0.90 -23.38
CA ALA A 48 26.58 -0.40 -24.76
C ALA A 48 27.93 0.35 -24.91
N VAL A 49 28.41 1.02 -23.86
CA VAL A 49 29.72 1.69 -23.86
C VAL A 49 30.80 0.73 -23.35
N PHE A 50 30.48 -0.11 -22.38
CA PHE A 50 31.42 -0.99 -21.71
C PHE A 50 32.01 -2.06 -22.66
N VAL A 51 31.15 -2.70 -23.47
CA VAL A 51 31.61 -3.77 -24.38
C VAL A 51 32.63 -3.28 -25.41
N PRO A 52 32.41 -2.19 -26.16
CA PRO A 52 33.42 -1.66 -27.07
C PRO A 52 34.74 -1.23 -26.36
N THR A 53 34.61 -0.67 -25.14
CA THR A 53 35.78 -0.27 -24.33
C THR A 53 36.64 -1.47 -23.97
N VAL A 54 36.04 -2.55 -23.49
CA VAL A 54 36.74 -3.79 -23.13
C VAL A 54 37.39 -4.44 -24.36
N MET A 55 36.69 -4.48 -25.48
CA MET A 55 37.26 -4.97 -26.75
C MET A 55 38.49 -4.15 -27.18
N THR A 56 38.42 -2.84 -27.03
CA THR A 56 39.52 -1.93 -27.30
C THR A 56 40.71 -2.21 -26.37
N ILE A 57 40.47 -2.40 -25.08
CA ILE A 57 41.54 -2.76 -24.11
C ILE A 57 42.18 -4.09 -24.47
N ALA A 58 41.38 -5.11 -24.83
CA ALA A 58 41.87 -6.40 -25.22
C ALA A 58 42.74 -6.33 -26.49
N LEU A 59 42.32 -5.53 -27.47
CA LEU A 59 43.07 -5.31 -28.70
C LEU A 59 44.43 -4.58 -28.43
N ILE A 60 44.37 -3.49 -27.64
CA ILE A 60 45.56 -2.74 -27.25
C ILE A 60 46.54 -3.66 -26.50
N ALA A 61 46.04 -4.44 -25.52
CA ALA A 61 46.88 -5.37 -24.77
C ALA A 61 47.55 -6.38 -25.71
N THR A 62 46.84 -6.92 -26.69
CA THR A 62 47.40 -7.85 -27.70
C THR A 62 48.55 -7.19 -28.49
N ILE A 63 48.30 -5.99 -29.01
CA ILE A 63 49.31 -5.24 -29.80
C ILE A 63 50.55 -4.94 -28.95
N VAL A 64 50.35 -4.44 -27.72
CA VAL A 64 51.47 -4.11 -26.83
C VAL A 64 52.35 -5.33 -26.54
N TRP A 65 51.75 -6.49 -26.22
CA TRP A 65 52.52 -7.70 -25.92
C TRP A 65 53.27 -8.24 -27.14
N LEU A 66 52.70 -8.13 -28.35
CA LEU A 66 53.41 -8.48 -29.58
C LEU A 66 54.59 -7.54 -29.84
N LEU A 67 54.42 -6.23 -29.61
CA LEU A 67 55.49 -5.25 -29.74
C LEU A 67 56.63 -5.43 -28.72
N LEU A 68 56.32 -5.95 -27.53
CA LEU A 68 57.25 -6.32 -26.48
C LEU A 68 57.96 -7.66 -26.76
N GLY A 69 57.73 -8.28 -27.93
CA GLY A 69 58.40 -9.50 -28.34
C GLY A 69 57.84 -10.79 -27.72
N GLN A 70 56.69 -10.75 -27.10
CA GLN A 70 56.01 -11.95 -26.57
C GLN A 70 55.38 -12.77 -27.70
N SER A 71 55.18 -14.07 -27.46
CA SER A 71 54.55 -14.95 -28.44
C SER A 71 53.07 -14.58 -28.70
N PHE A 72 52.58 -14.84 -29.88
CA PHE A 72 51.17 -14.67 -30.24
C PHE A 72 50.25 -15.39 -29.27
N ALA A 73 50.58 -16.61 -28.83
CA ALA A 73 49.82 -17.37 -27.85
C ALA A 73 49.72 -16.64 -26.51
N PHE A 74 50.80 -16.00 -26.04
CA PHE A 74 50.80 -15.19 -24.82
C PHE A 74 49.91 -13.96 -24.96
N ALA A 75 50.06 -13.19 -26.05
CA ALA A 75 49.27 -12.00 -26.31
C ALA A 75 47.78 -12.33 -26.44
N LEU A 76 47.44 -13.38 -27.15
CA LEU A 76 46.04 -13.88 -27.28
C LEU A 76 45.46 -14.33 -25.92
N ALA A 77 46.24 -15.02 -25.10
CA ALA A 77 45.80 -15.40 -23.75
C ALA A 77 45.47 -14.16 -22.88
N ARG A 78 46.21 -13.03 -23.02
CA ARG A 78 45.88 -11.78 -22.32
C ARG A 78 44.59 -11.18 -22.81
N ALA A 79 44.36 -11.15 -24.14
CA ALA A 79 43.08 -10.68 -24.69
C ALA A 79 41.91 -11.50 -24.19
N ILE A 80 42.03 -12.84 -24.22
CA ILE A 80 40.97 -13.75 -23.70
C ILE A 80 40.76 -13.52 -22.21
N SER A 81 41.81 -13.34 -21.42
CA SER A 81 41.69 -13.04 -19.98
C SER A 81 40.93 -11.74 -19.73
N VAL A 82 41.23 -10.67 -20.50
CA VAL A 82 40.51 -9.39 -20.41
C VAL A 82 39.03 -9.55 -20.74
N LEU A 83 38.72 -10.24 -21.83
CA LEU A 83 37.34 -10.48 -22.23
C LEU A 83 36.57 -11.37 -21.23
N ALA A 84 37.22 -12.38 -20.68
CA ALA A 84 36.62 -13.32 -19.73
C ALA A 84 36.30 -12.68 -18.38
N VAL A 85 37.15 -11.77 -17.88
CA VAL A 85 36.90 -11.08 -16.60
C VAL A 85 35.88 -9.95 -16.72
N SER A 86 35.71 -9.40 -17.92
CA SER A 86 34.89 -8.22 -18.19
C SER A 86 33.50 -8.62 -18.69
N SER A 87 32.60 -8.93 -17.79
CA SER A 87 31.22 -9.27 -18.15
C SER A 87 30.24 -8.20 -17.70
N PRO A 88 29.51 -7.53 -18.62
CA PRO A 88 28.49 -6.54 -18.27
C PRO A 88 27.24 -7.18 -17.62
N CYS A 89 27.05 -8.48 -17.80
CA CYS A 89 25.90 -9.23 -17.26
C CYS A 89 25.81 -9.16 -15.73
N VAL A 90 26.93 -8.97 -15.04
CA VAL A 90 27.00 -8.92 -13.57
C VAL A 90 26.14 -7.78 -13.01
N LEU A 91 26.16 -6.59 -13.64
CA LEU A 91 25.37 -5.44 -13.24
C LEU A 91 23.86 -5.71 -13.36
N ALA A 92 23.44 -6.27 -14.50
CA ALA A 92 22.05 -6.60 -14.75
C ALA A 92 21.52 -7.69 -13.81
N LEU A 93 22.31 -8.76 -13.59
CA LEU A 93 21.95 -9.85 -12.68
C LEU A 93 21.83 -9.38 -11.23
N ALA A 94 22.72 -8.54 -10.76
CA ALA A 94 22.72 -8.05 -9.39
C ALA A 94 21.50 -7.17 -9.09
N ALA A 95 21.10 -6.31 -10.03
CA ALA A 95 19.90 -5.48 -9.89
C ALA A 95 18.64 -6.32 -9.92
N SER A 96 18.50 -7.23 -10.90
CA SER A 96 17.32 -8.10 -11.04
C SER A 96 17.15 -9.03 -9.84
N ALA A 97 18.24 -9.58 -9.30
CA ALA A 97 18.19 -10.43 -8.11
C ALA A 97 17.71 -9.65 -6.87
N ALA A 98 18.17 -8.39 -6.70
CA ALA A 98 17.75 -7.55 -5.59
C ALA A 98 16.25 -7.21 -5.66
N ILE A 99 15.74 -6.86 -6.85
CA ILE A 99 14.32 -6.59 -7.10
C ILE A 99 13.47 -7.83 -6.80
N MET A 100 13.89 -8.99 -7.31
CA MET A 100 13.17 -10.24 -7.08
C MET A 100 13.15 -10.63 -5.61
N SER A 101 14.27 -10.44 -4.88
CA SER A 101 14.31 -10.64 -3.42
C SER A 101 13.39 -9.67 -2.70
N GLY A 102 13.39 -8.38 -3.05
CA GLY A 102 12.50 -7.38 -2.46
C GLY A 102 11.02 -7.67 -2.71
N ALA A 103 10.64 -8.02 -3.93
CA ALA A 103 9.29 -8.41 -4.27
C ALA A 103 8.84 -9.67 -3.48
N SER A 104 9.73 -10.66 -3.34
CA SER A 104 9.47 -11.86 -2.55
C SER A 104 9.27 -11.55 -1.06
N VAL A 105 10.10 -10.67 -0.47
CA VAL A 105 9.94 -10.22 0.93
C VAL A 105 8.61 -9.48 1.08
N GLY A 106 8.29 -8.56 0.16
CA GLY A 106 7.01 -7.86 0.14
C GLY A 106 5.83 -8.83 0.15
N ALA A 107 5.83 -9.80 -0.78
CA ALA A 107 4.76 -10.78 -0.91
C ALA A 107 4.55 -11.62 0.37
N LYS A 108 5.63 -12.03 1.05
CA LYS A 108 5.55 -12.73 2.36
C LYS A 108 4.86 -11.90 3.43
N HIS A 109 4.96 -10.57 3.34
CA HIS A 109 4.34 -9.63 4.27
C HIS A 109 3.01 -9.06 3.76
N GLY A 110 2.44 -9.64 2.69
CA GLY A 110 1.18 -9.18 2.12
C GLY A 110 1.29 -7.88 1.34
N ILE A 111 2.50 -7.50 0.92
CA ILE A 111 2.77 -6.31 0.11
C ILE A 111 3.12 -6.77 -1.31
N VAL A 112 2.33 -6.36 -2.29
CA VAL A 112 2.51 -6.74 -3.70
C VAL A 112 2.84 -5.52 -4.53
N PHE A 113 4.02 -5.51 -5.13
CA PHE A 113 4.46 -4.49 -6.08
C PHE A 113 4.08 -4.95 -7.49
N LYS A 114 3.35 -4.14 -8.26
CA LYS A 114 2.95 -4.52 -9.63
C LYS A 114 4.10 -4.52 -10.62
N THR A 115 5.08 -3.67 -10.40
CA THR A 115 6.23 -3.54 -11.30
C THR A 115 7.53 -3.35 -10.51
N ALA A 116 8.66 -3.64 -11.14
CA ALA A 116 9.97 -3.30 -10.58
C ALA A 116 10.15 -1.80 -10.44
N ALA A 117 9.50 -1.00 -11.28
CA ALA A 117 9.52 0.46 -11.18
C ALA A 117 8.78 0.93 -9.92
N SER A 118 7.58 0.39 -9.63
CA SER A 118 6.84 0.76 -8.42
C SER A 118 7.60 0.37 -7.14
N LEU A 119 8.30 -0.77 -7.13
CA LEU A 119 9.16 -1.16 -6.01
C LEU A 119 10.29 -0.14 -5.78
N GLN A 120 10.89 0.43 -6.83
CA GLN A 120 11.93 1.45 -6.68
C GLN A 120 11.35 2.83 -6.34
N SER A 121 10.26 3.25 -7.01
CA SER A 121 9.68 4.58 -6.83
C SER A 121 9.18 4.84 -5.41
N ILE A 122 8.66 3.81 -4.73
CA ILE A 122 8.14 3.97 -3.36
C ILE A 122 9.26 4.34 -2.35
N GLY A 123 10.51 3.98 -2.62
CA GLY A 123 11.66 4.35 -1.78
C GLY A 123 12.05 5.82 -1.87
N THR A 124 11.71 6.48 -2.97
CA THR A 124 12.06 7.88 -3.27
C THR A 124 10.98 8.88 -2.84
N LEU A 125 9.89 8.42 -2.25
CA LEU A 125 8.78 9.26 -1.82
C LEU A 125 9.20 10.31 -0.80
N HIS A 126 8.62 11.52 -0.94
CA HIS A 126 8.71 12.60 0.03
C HIS A 126 7.42 12.77 0.82
N THR A 127 6.27 12.58 0.15
CA THR A 127 4.96 12.77 0.76
C THR A 127 4.13 11.50 0.70
N ALA A 128 3.48 11.15 1.80
CA ALA A 128 2.47 10.10 1.89
C ALA A 128 1.10 10.75 2.11
N VAL A 129 0.29 10.76 1.09
CA VAL A 129 -1.08 11.27 1.14
C VAL A 129 -2.02 10.13 1.46
N LEU A 130 -2.85 10.31 2.47
CA LEU A 130 -3.76 9.30 2.98
C LEU A 130 -5.21 9.69 2.71
N ASP A 131 -5.99 8.76 2.16
CA ASP A 131 -7.46 8.86 2.24
C ASP A 131 -7.91 8.53 3.67
N LYS A 132 -9.06 9.03 4.08
CA LYS A 132 -9.66 8.72 5.39
C LYS A 132 -10.32 7.35 5.38
N ALA A 133 -11.33 7.20 4.52
CA ALA A 133 -12.25 6.07 4.55
C ALA A 133 -11.62 4.76 4.07
N GLY A 134 -11.65 3.72 4.89
CA GLY A 134 -11.04 2.43 4.57
C GLY A 134 -9.51 2.44 4.58
N THR A 135 -8.87 3.55 4.98
CA THR A 135 -7.41 3.70 5.08
C THR A 135 -7.01 3.94 6.52
N ILE A 136 -7.29 5.12 7.06
CA ILE A 136 -7.10 5.46 8.48
C ILE A 136 -8.22 4.87 9.33
N THR A 137 -9.46 4.85 8.79
CA THR A 137 -10.64 4.29 9.41
C THR A 137 -11.01 2.94 8.80
N ASN A 138 -11.94 2.22 9.41
CA ASN A 138 -12.39 0.92 8.92
C ASN A 138 -13.08 0.99 7.55
N GLY A 139 -13.62 2.17 7.16
CA GLY A 139 -14.42 2.34 5.94
C GLY A 139 -15.83 1.74 6.08
N GLU A 140 -16.15 1.25 7.24
CA GLU A 140 -17.44 0.69 7.59
C GLU A 140 -17.98 1.44 8.81
N PRO A 141 -18.93 2.38 8.61
CA PRO A 141 -19.56 3.09 9.71
C PRO A 141 -20.22 2.13 10.71
N GLU A 142 -20.13 2.42 12.00
CA GLU A 142 -20.76 1.65 13.08
C GLU A 142 -21.63 2.52 13.95
N VAL A 143 -22.70 1.94 14.53
CA VAL A 143 -23.54 2.63 15.50
C VAL A 143 -22.80 2.71 16.83
N VAL A 144 -22.43 3.94 17.23
CA VAL A 144 -21.72 4.22 18.49
C VAL A 144 -22.62 4.57 19.63
N THR A 145 -23.80 5.17 19.35
CA THR A 145 -24.77 5.53 20.38
C THR A 145 -26.21 5.49 19.87
N ILE A 146 -27.16 5.26 20.77
CA ILE A 146 -28.59 5.28 20.48
C ILE A 146 -29.28 6.06 21.60
N VAL A 147 -29.88 7.16 21.25
CA VAL A 147 -30.65 8.01 22.18
C VAL A 147 -32.12 7.90 21.85
N GLY A 148 -32.83 7.12 22.63
CA GLY A 148 -34.30 7.02 22.57
C GLY A 148 -34.97 8.12 23.34
N THR A 149 -36.32 8.28 23.14
CA THR A 149 -37.15 9.15 23.93
C THR A 149 -37.83 8.34 25.06
N ARG A 150 -38.56 9.05 25.95
CA ARG A 150 -39.36 8.38 26.99
C ARG A 150 -40.46 7.47 26.40
N SER A 151 -40.98 7.82 25.22
CA SER A 151 -42.02 7.06 24.52
C SER A 151 -41.43 5.94 23.62
N VAL A 152 -40.15 6.06 23.21
CA VAL A 152 -39.50 5.09 22.32
C VAL A 152 -38.11 4.73 22.91
N PRO A 153 -38.03 3.60 23.65
CA PRO A 153 -36.78 3.13 24.21
C PRO A 153 -35.74 2.80 23.11
N ALA A 154 -34.44 2.95 23.41
CA ALA A 154 -33.33 2.77 22.46
C ALA A 154 -33.37 1.45 21.65
N LYS A 155 -33.70 0.32 22.32
CA LYS A 155 -33.84 -0.98 21.63
C LYS A 155 -34.99 -1.02 20.64
N PHE A 156 -36.11 -0.36 20.99
CA PHE A 156 -37.26 -0.30 20.10
C PHE A 156 -36.99 0.63 18.92
N LEU A 157 -36.32 1.77 19.18
CA LEU A 157 -35.86 2.68 18.14
C LEU A 157 -34.95 1.96 17.14
N LEU A 158 -33.95 1.18 17.61
CA LEU A 158 -33.06 0.43 16.75
C LEU A 158 -33.80 -0.58 15.86
N GLY A 159 -34.78 -1.29 16.41
CA GLY A 159 -35.59 -2.26 15.63
C GLY A 159 -36.45 -1.60 14.56
N MET A 160 -36.99 -0.41 14.84
CA MET A 160 -37.75 0.39 13.88
C MET A 160 -36.84 1.02 12.83
N ALA A 161 -35.77 1.64 13.25
CA ALA A 161 -34.77 2.25 12.37
C ALA A 161 -34.20 1.21 11.40
N ALA A 162 -33.76 0.04 11.91
CA ALA A 162 -33.27 -1.04 11.07
C ALA A 162 -34.33 -1.58 10.09
N GLY A 163 -35.60 -1.63 10.51
CA GLY A 163 -36.70 -1.98 9.62
C GLY A 163 -36.88 -0.97 8.47
N LEU A 164 -36.78 0.33 8.75
CA LEU A 164 -36.88 1.40 7.78
C LEU A 164 -35.64 1.41 6.84
N GLU A 165 -34.45 1.34 7.40
CA GLU A 165 -33.17 1.35 6.69
C GLU A 165 -32.89 0.09 5.86
N SER A 166 -33.64 -1.00 6.09
CA SER A 166 -33.50 -2.26 5.35
C SER A 166 -33.71 -2.15 3.84
N GLN A 167 -34.31 -1.07 3.38
CA GLN A 167 -34.54 -0.76 1.96
C GLN A 167 -33.47 0.18 1.38
N SER A 168 -32.60 0.75 2.20
CA SER A 168 -31.52 1.65 1.79
C SER A 168 -30.23 0.90 1.56
N GLN A 169 -29.45 1.33 0.56
CA GLN A 169 -28.09 0.85 0.31
C GLN A 169 -27.01 1.78 0.90
N ASP A 170 -27.41 2.82 1.60
CA ASP A 170 -26.49 3.77 2.25
C ASP A 170 -25.59 3.07 3.27
N PRO A 171 -24.29 3.43 3.37
CA PRO A 171 -23.39 2.89 4.39
C PRO A 171 -23.88 3.07 5.82
N LEU A 172 -24.57 4.19 6.14
CA LEU A 172 -25.14 4.45 7.45
C LEU A 172 -26.31 3.50 7.75
N ALA A 173 -27.16 3.23 6.76
CA ALA A 173 -28.24 2.24 6.87
C ALA A 173 -27.70 0.85 7.19
N ARG A 174 -26.63 0.45 6.50
CA ARG A 174 -25.95 -0.84 6.77
C ARG A 174 -25.39 -0.92 8.19
N ALA A 175 -24.90 0.19 8.75
CA ALA A 175 -24.43 0.25 10.13
C ALA A 175 -25.56 -0.03 11.12
N VAL A 176 -26.72 0.60 10.92
CA VAL A 176 -27.93 0.39 11.76
C VAL A 176 -28.41 -1.06 11.67
N MET A 177 -28.43 -1.63 10.47
CA MET A 177 -28.79 -3.03 10.23
C MET A 177 -27.84 -4.00 10.93
N ARG A 178 -26.53 -3.80 10.81
CA ARG A 178 -25.52 -4.64 11.48
C ARG A 178 -25.67 -4.59 13.00
N LYS A 179 -25.89 -3.40 13.56
CA LYS A 179 -26.09 -3.24 14.99
C LYS A 179 -27.33 -3.98 15.48
N ALA A 180 -28.45 -3.88 14.77
CA ALA A 180 -29.69 -4.62 15.11
C ALA A 180 -29.47 -6.14 15.05
N ALA A 181 -28.76 -6.63 14.03
CA ALA A 181 -28.44 -8.05 13.89
C ALA A 181 -27.50 -8.55 15.02
N ALA A 182 -26.44 -7.78 15.38
CA ALA A 182 -25.53 -8.12 16.46
C ALA A 182 -26.22 -8.21 17.84
N GLU A 183 -27.22 -7.35 18.08
CA GLU A 183 -28.01 -7.37 19.32
C GLU A 183 -29.22 -8.31 19.25
N ASN A 184 -29.38 -9.09 18.18
CA ASN A 184 -30.53 -9.98 17.94
C ASN A 184 -31.87 -9.28 18.06
N ILE A 185 -31.94 -8.01 17.60
CA ILE A 185 -33.19 -7.23 17.66
C ILE A 185 -34.04 -7.57 16.45
N LYS A 186 -35.31 -7.86 16.72
CA LYS A 186 -36.30 -8.12 15.67
C LYS A 186 -36.62 -6.83 14.93
N LEU A 187 -36.40 -6.82 13.61
CA LEU A 187 -36.74 -5.70 12.76
C LEU A 187 -38.26 -5.49 12.71
N SER A 188 -38.69 -4.24 12.77
CA SER A 188 -40.08 -3.88 12.53
C SER A 188 -40.43 -4.02 11.05
N ALA A 189 -41.58 -4.58 10.75
CA ALA A 189 -42.05 -4.65 9.37
C ALA A 189 -42.47 -3.26 8.88
N VAL A 190 -41.80 -2.74 7.89
CA VAL A 190 -42.05 -1.43 7.28
C VAL A 190 -42.65 -1.62 5.90
N LYS A 191 -43.64 -0.82 5.55
CA LYS A 191 -44.31 -0.77 4.24
C LYS A 191 -44.23 0.64 3.68
N ASP A 192 -44.46 0.76 2.37
CA ASP A 192 -44.53 2.05 1.64
C ASP A 192 -43.29 2.91 1.85
N VAL A 193 -42.11 2.29 1.76
CA VAL A 193 -40.85 3.02 1.94
C VAL A 193 -40.59 3.93 0.74
N THR A 194 -40.27 5.21 1.00
CA THR A 194 -39.88 6.20 0.02
C THR A 194 -38.52 6.77 0.45
N ILE A 195 -37.55 6.72 -0.46
CA ILE A 195 -36.21 7.27 -0.25
C ILE A 195 -36.16 8.65 -0.89
N LEU A 196 -35.66 9.64 -0.15
CA LEU A 196 -35.45 11.02 -0.57
C LEU A 196 -33.96 11.28 -0.58
N ASP A 197 -33.35 11.27 -1.77
CA ASP A 197 -31.90 11.33 -1.95
C ASP A 197 -31.29 12.53 -1.19
N GLY A 198 -30.27 12.26 -0.37
CA GLY A 198 -29.52 13.22 0.41
C GLY A 198 -30.28 13.82 1.62
N GLN A 199 -31.53 13.43 1.87
CA GLN A 199 -32.34 13.95 2.99
C GLN A 199 -32.70 12.88 4.00
N GLY A 200 -33.23 11.75 3.55
CA GLY A 200 -33.68 10.67 4.42
C GLY A 200 -34.68 9.75 3.76
N LEU A 201 -35.40 9.02 4.57
CA LEU A 201 -36.40 8.05 4.10
C LEU A 201 -37.64 8.04 5.01
N THR A 202 -38.76 7.67 4.43
CA THR A 202 -40.03 7.54 5.12
C THR A 202 -40.66 6.17 4.87
N GLY A 203 -41.47 5.68 5.80
CA GLY A 203 -42.20 4.42 5.66
C GLY A 203 -43.31 4.30 6.68
N LYS A 204 -44.05 3.19 6.64
CA LYS A 204 -45.15 2.94 7.60
C LYS A 204 -44.86 1.71 8.45
N ILE A 205 -44.91 1.87 9.76
CA ILE A 205 -44.82 0.80 10.75
C ILE A 205 -46.14 0.67 11.49
N ALA A 206 -46.79 -0.46 11.39
CA ALA A 206 -48.12 -0.71 12.04
C ALA A 206 -49.17 0.40 11.75
N GLY A 207 -49.13 0.97 10.53
CA GLY A 207 -50.05 2.05 10.12
C GLY A 207 -49.57 3.47 10.48
N LYS A 208 -48.52 3.63 11.27
CA LYS A 208 -47.91 4.93 11.65
C LYS A 208 -46.80 5.31 10.72
N VAL A 209 -46.71 6.59 10.37
CA VAL A 209 -45.64 7.10 9.53
C VAL A 209 -44.36 7.20 10.36
N MET A 210 -43.27 6.61 9.87
CA MET A 210 -41.92 6.76 10.40
C MET A 210 -41.06 7.47 9.36
N ALA A 211 -40.22 8.38 9.83
CA ALA A 211 -39.21 9.00 9.00
C ALA A 211 -37.81 8.89 9.69
N GLY A 212 -36.76 8.78 8.89
CA GLY A 212 -35.36 8.77 9.33
C GLY A 212 -34.51 9.61 8.40
N GLY A 213 -33.54 10.38 8.95
CA GLY A 213 -32.68 11.21 8.13
C GLY A 213 -31.95 12.33 8.89
N SER A 214 -31.61 13.41 8.17
CA SER A 214 -30.95 14.58 8.73
C SER A 214 -31.80 15.33 9.74
N ALA A 215 -31.15 16.16 10.58
CA ALA A 215 -31.87 17.02 11.52
C ALA A 215 -32.91 17.92 10.84
N GLU A 216 -32.52 18.52 9.71
CA GLU A 216 -33.40 19.42 8.93
C GLU A 216 -34.60 18.67 8.36
N PHE A 217 -34.36 17.46 7.84
CA PHE A 217 -35.44 16.63 7.28
C PHE A 217 -36.47 16.22 8.35
N ILE A 218 -36.02 15.87 9.54
CA ILE A 218 -36.95 15.49 10.64
C ILE A 218 -37.57 16.71 11.27
N ALA A 219 -36.86 17.84 11.43
CA ALA A 219 -37.45 19.10 11.93
C ALA A 219 -38.57 19.66 11.03
N ALA A 220 -38.54 19.37 9.73
CA ALA A 220 -39.64 19.71 8.83
C ALA A 220 -40.91 18.87 9.06
N GLN A 221 -40.83 17.74 9.77
CA GLN A 221 -41.96 16.81 10.01
C GLN A 221 -42.49 16.79 11.45
N CYS A 222 -41.59 17.11 12.42
CA CYS A 222 -41.96 17.19 13.83
C CYS A 222 -41.03 18.14 14.59
N GLU A 223 -41.50 18.62 15.75
CA GLU A 223 -40.68 19.39 16.66
C GLU A 223 -39.66 18.47 17.36
N LEU A 224 -38.34 18.79 17.19
CA LEU A 224 -37.27 18.09 17.92
C LEU A 224 -37.28 18.59 19.39
N THR A 225 -37.22 17.66 20.33
CA THR A 225 -37.09 18.03 21.74
C THR A 225 -35.71 18.66 21.99
N PRO A 226 -35.61 19.66 22.89
CA PRO A 226 -34.31 20.32 23.21
C PRO A 226 -33.21 19.32 23.57
N ASP A 227 -33.59 18.25 24.34
CA ASP A 227 -32.62 17.21 24.73
C ASP A 227 -32.05 16.44 23.52
N LEU A 228 -32.88 16.13 22.51
CA LEU A 228 -32.45 15.45 21.30
C LEU A 228 -31.63 16.38 20.39
N GLN A 229 -32.00 17.63 20.30
CA GLN A 229 -31.26 18.62 19.55
C GLN A 229 -29.87 18.80 20.15
N GLN A 230 -29.76 19.02 21.46
CA GLN A 230 -28.49 19.13 22.14
C GLN A 230 -27.62 17.89 22.01
N ALA A 231 -28.25 16.68 22.17
CA ALA A 231 -27.51 15.42 21.99
C ALA A 231 -26.96 15.27 20.57
N GLY A 232 -27.74 15.63 19.54
CA GLY A 232 -27.31 15.55 18.16
C GLY A 232 -26.22 16.57 17.81
N GLU A 233 -26.34 17.82 18.33
CA GLU A 233 -25.30 18.84 18.17
C GLU A 233 -23.98 18.40 18.83
N GLN A 234 -24.06 17.78 20.00
CA GLN A 234 -22.87 17.24 20.68
C GLN A 234 -22.24 16.09 19.91
N LEU A 235 -23.04 15.16 19.39
CA LEU A 235 -22.54 14.08 18.53
C LEU A 235 -21.91 14.62 17.25
N ALA A 236 -22.53 15.62 16.61
CA ALA A 236 -21.97 16.27 15.43
C ALA A 236 -20.64 16.98 15.75
N ALA A 237 -20.54 17.65 16.91
CA ALA A 237 -19.30 18.25 17.38
C ALA A 237 -18.20 17.19 17.64
N ASP A 238 -18.61 16.01 18.11
CA ASP A 238 -17.71 14.86 18.29
C ASP A 238 -17.44 14.10 16.95
N GLY A 239 -17.94 14.62 15.80
CA GLY A 239 -17.75 14.03 14.47
C GLY A 239 -18.49 12.70 14.29
N ILE A 240 -19.55 12.48 15.04
CA ILE A 240 -20.46 11.35 14.92
C ILE A 240 -21.68 11.83 14.14
N ALA A 241 -22.04 11.13 13.04
CA ALA A 241 -23.19 11.49 12.24
C ALA A 241 -24.49 11.14 12.99
N PRO A 242 -25.31 12.12 13.40
CA PRO A 242 -26.58 11.85 14.04
C PRO A 242 -27.65 11.59 12.97
N LEU A 243 -28.25 10.40 13.00
CA LEU A 243 -29.44 10.04 12.23
C LEU A 243 -30.67 10.22 13.16
N TYR A 244 -31.54 11.15 12.81
CA TYR A 244 -32.76 11.42 13.56
C TYR A 244 -33.91 10.59 13.05
N PHE A 245 -34.81 10.24 13.95
CA PHE A 245 -36.00 9.45 13.61
C PHE A 245 -37.27 10.07 14.23
N SER A 246 -38.36 10.07 13.47
CA SER A 246 -39.70 10.44 13.94
C SER A 246 -40.67 9.29 13.75
N LEU A 247 -41.71 9.25 14.60
CA LEU A 247 -42.81 8.31 14.51
C LEU A 247 -44.14 9.06 14.72
N ASP A 248 -45.00 9.01 13.73
CA ASP A 248 -46.36 9.59 13.78
C ASP A 248 -46.34 11.11 14.15
N GLY A 249 -45.43 11.87 13.56
CA GLY A 249 -45.26 13.31 13.80
C GLY A 249 -44.63 13.68 15.14
N HIS A 250 -43.99 12.74 15.82
CA HIS A 250 -43.27 12.97 17.08
C HIS A 250 -41.82 12.48 16.97
N ALA A 251 -40.89 13.19 17.59
CA ALA A 251 -39.48 12.76 17.63
C ALA A 251 -39.37 11.42 18.39
N ALA A 252 -38.79 10.42 17.74
CA ALA A 252 -38.61 9.07 18.30
C ALA A 252 -37.24 8.88 18.95
N GLY A 253 -36.20 9.60 18.45
CA GLY A 253 -34.83 9.56 18.95
C GLY A 253 -33.81 9.77 17.87
N LEU A 254 -32.56 9.52 18.19
CA LEU A 254 -31.44 9.58 17.25
C LEU A 254 -30.49 8.40 17.42
N ILE A 255 -29.79 8.07 16.34
CA ILE A 255 -28.73 7.05 16.31
C ILE A 255 -27.46 7.72 15.81
N GLY A 256 -26.40 7.70 16.62
CA GLY A 256 -25.09 8.22 16.23
C GLY A 256 -24.28 7.14 15.53
N VAL A 257 -23.78 7.45 14.33
CA VAL A 257 -22.99 6.54 13.49
C VAL A 257 -21.65 7.19 13.19
N ALA A 258 -20.56 6.44 13.36
CA ALA A 258 -19.21 6.92 13.05
C ALA A 258 -18.37 5.81 12.43
N ASP A 259 -17.42 6.21 11.59
CA ASP A 259 -16.41 5.32 11.07
C ASP A 259 -15.20 5.35 12.01
N ALA A 260 -14.92 4.21 12.63
CA ALA A 260 -13.89 4.10 13.67
C ALA A 260 -12.47 4.12 13.07
N VAL A 261 -11.57 4.83 13.72
CA VAL A 261 -10.14 4.81 13.39
C VAL A 261 -9.56 3.43 13.72
N LYS A 262 -8.82 2.84 12.78
CA LYS A 262 -8.14 1.54 12.99
C LYS A 262 -7.13 1.69 14.14
N PRO A 263 -7.06 0.76 15.09
CA PRO A 263 -6.15 0.87 16.26
C PRO A 263 -4.67 1.03 15.87
N ALA A 264 -4.27 0.45 14.74
CA ALA A 264 -2.90 0.51 14.26
C ALA A 264 -2.56 1.81 13.49
N SER A 265 -3.55 2.65 13.11
CA SER A 265 -3.34 3.80 12.23
C SER A 265 -2.34 4.80 12.81
N LYS A 266 -2.45 5.16 14.09
CA LYS A 266 -1.51 6.09 14.72
C LYS A 266 -0.07 5.60 14.63
N ALA A 267 0.19 4.36 15.02
CA ALA A 267 1.52 3.77 14.96
C ALA A 267 2.06 3.67 13.52
N ALA A 268 1.17 3.44 12.55
CA ALA A 268 1.53 3.41 11.14
C ALA A 268 1.95 4.80 10.61
N LEU A 269 1.19 5.85 10.98
CA LEU A 269 1.55 7.23 10.63
C LEU A 269 2.89 7.64 11.27
N ASP A 270 3.08 7.32 12.54
CA ASP A 270 4.35 7.58 13.24
C ASP A 270 5.53 6.87 12.55
N ALA A 271 5.31 5.64 12.05
CA ALA A 271 6.32 4.89 11.31
C ALA A 271 6.64 5.52 9.94
N LEU A 272 5.66 6.07 9.22
CA LEU A 272 5.87 6.82 7.97
C LEU A 272 6.64 8.11 8.23
N LYS A 273 6.26 8.88 9.26
CA LYS A 273 6.98 10.10 9.69
C LYS A 273 8.43 9.79 10.09
N ALA A 274 8.67 8.70 10.80
CA ALA A 274 10.02 8.26 11.18
C ALA A 274 10.91 7.89 9.97
N LEU A 275 10.30 7.55 8.84
CA LEU A 275 11.01 7.36 7.57
C LEU A 275 11.29 8.68 6.82
N GLY A 276 10.92 9.83 7.41
CA GLY A 276 11.11 11.15 6.82
C GLY A 276 10.10 11.51 5.75
N LEU A 277 8.92 10.86 5.75
CA LEU A 277 7.82 11.20 4.86
C LEU A 277 6.96 12.28 5.51
N ASP A 278 6.55 13.26 4.70
CA ASP A 278 5.49 14.20 5.05
C ASP A 278 4.14 13.50 4.90
N VAL A 279 3.37 13.42 5.99
CA VAL A 279 2.12 12.63 6.03
C VAL A 279 0.93 13.57 6.03
N ILE A 280 0.12 13.53 4.96
CA ILE A 280 -1.00 14.44 4.74
C ILE A 280 -2.30 13.65 4.61
N LEU A 281 -3.34 14.07 5.32
CA LEU A 281 -4.70 13.56 5.19
C LEU A 281 -5.46 14.38 4.14
N LEU A 282 -5.93 13.73 3.06
CA LEU A 282 -6.87 14.32 2.12
C LEU A 282 -8.23 13.64 2.24
N THR A 283 -9.30 14.41 2.39
CA THR A 283 -10.66 13.85 2.52
C THR A 283 -11.74 14.78 1.99
N GLY A 284 -12.81 14.20 1.45
CA GLY A 284 -14.04 14.93 1.11
C GLY A 284 -14.94 15.21 2.30
N ASP A 285 -14.60 14.70 3.48
CA ASP A 285 -15.41 14.90 4.70
C ASP A 285 -15.38 16.36 5.20
N SER A 286 -16.34 16.67 6.07
CA SER A 286 -16.38 17.97 6.76
C SER A 286 -15.10 18.19 7.59
N ARG A 287 -14.73 19.44 7.77
CA ARG A 287 -13.56 19.85 8.57
C ARG A 287 -13.59 19.25 9.97
N THR A 288 -14.72 19.29 10.65
CA THR A 288 -14.89 18.74 12.01
C THR A 288 -14.58 17.24 12.08
N ASN A 289 -15.04 16.46 11.09
CA ASN A 289 -14.74 15.03 11.03
C ASN A 289 -13.26 14.74 10.75
N ALA A 290 -12.67 15.51 9.85
CA ALA A 290 -11.26 15.37 9.50
C ALA A 290 -10.36 15.70 10.69
N ASP A 291 -10.63 16.79 11.41
CA ASP A 291 -9.86 17.24 12.58
C ASP A 291 -9.94 16.22 13.72
N ARG A 292 -11.12 15.61 13.95
CA ARG A 292 -11.28 14.56 14.95
C ARG A 292 -10.41 13.34 14.64
N VAL A 293 -10.42 12.86 13.39
CA VAL A 293 -9.59 11.72 12.97
C VAL A 293 -8.12 12.09 13.06
N ALA A 294 -7.73 13.28 12.61
CA ALA A 294 -6.37 13.80 12.66
C ALA A 294 -5.83 13.85 14.11
N ALA A 295 -6.63 14.36 15.05
CA ALA A 295 -6.27 14.38 16.47
C ALA A 295 -6.02 12.97 17.05
N GLN A 296 -6.84 11.98 16.67
CA GLN A 296 -6.66 10.61 17.13
C GLN A 296 -5.37 9.95 16.60
N VAL A 297 -4.95 10.31 15.38
CA VAL A 297 -3.75 9.74 14.77
C VAL A 297 -2.51 10.63 14.91
N GLY A 298 -2.62 11.81 15.56
CA GLY A 298 -1.50 12.69 15.81
C GLY A 298 -1.04 13.48 14.58
N LEU A 299 -1.98 13.90 13.73
CA LEU A 299 -1.77 14.89 12.67
C LEU A 299 -2.18 16.27 13.18
N ASP A 300 -1.42 17.30 12.80
CA ASP A 300 -1.76 18.70 13.05
C ASP A 300 -2.57 19.29 11.88
N ASP A 301 -3.14 20.47 12.11
CA ASP A 301 -4.01 21.15 11.14
C ASP A 301 -3.35 21.44 9.79
N ALA A 302 -2.03 21.63 9.78
CA ALA A 302 -1.28 21.91 8.55
C ALA A 302 -1.22 20.69 7.59
N HIS A 303 -1.41 19.51 8.14
CA HIS A 303 -1.37 18.23 7.40
C HIS A 303 -2.77 17.65 7.14
N VAL A 304 -3.81 18.47 7.25
CA VAL A 304 -5.20 18.05 7.01
C VAL A 304 -5.87 18.96 5.98
N VAL A 305 -6.28 18.37 4.87
CA VAL A 305 -7.07 19.04 3.84
C VAL A 305 -8.40 18.31 3.69
N SER A 306 -9.49 19.01 3.97
CA SER A 306 -10.84 18.45 4.08
C SER A 306 -11.86 19.20 3.23
N GLY A 307 -13.05 18.62 3.04
CA GLY A 307 -14.13 19.23 2.28
C GLY A 307 -13.90 19.24 0.77
N LEU A 308 -13.00 18.37 0.28
CA LEU A 308 -12.62 18.32 -1.14
C LEU A 308 -13.64 17.53 -1.96
N ALA A 309 -14.08 18.10 -3.07
CA ALA A 309 -14.73 17.32 -4.10
C ALA A 309 -13.69 16.39 -4.79
N PRO A 310 -14.13 15.28 -5.44
CA PRO A 310 -13.19 14.35 -6.07
C PRO A 310 -12.18 14.99 -7.03
N ALA A 311 -12.62 15.95 -7.84
CA ALA A 311 -11.75 16.68 -8.78
C ALA A 311 -10.74 17.60 -8.05
N GLU A 312 -11.14 18.19 -6.91
CA GLU A 312 -10.26 19.03 -6.07
C GLU A 312 -9.22 18.20 -5.36
N LEU A 313 -9.57 16.96 -4.96
CA LEU A 313 -8.64 16.01 -4.34
C LEU A 313 -7.51 15.66 -5.32
N GLU A 314 -7.82 15.40 -6.58
CA GLU A 314 -6.81 15.16 -7.62
C GLU A 314 -5.93 16.41 -7.85
N ALA A 315 -6.52 17.61 -7.89
CA ALA A 315 -5.78 18.85 -8.08
C ALA A 315 -4.82 19.12 -6.91
N GLU A 316 -5.28 18.88 -5.69
CA GLU A 316 -4.44 19.04 -4.49
C GLU A 316 -3.30 18.01 -4.46
N LEU A 317 -3.56 16.76 -4.83
CA LEU A 317 -2.53 15.74 -4.97
C LEU A 317 -1.45 16.18 -5.97
N ARG A 318 -1.85 16.69 -7.14
CA ARG A 318 -0.90 17.24 -8.14
C ARG A 318 -0.12 18.43 -7.62
N ARG A 319 -0.72 19.27 -6.79
CA ARG A 319 -0.03 20.37 -6.11
C ARG A 319 1.06 19.85 -5.17
N LEU A 320 0.76 18.83 -4.40
CA LEU A 320 1.72 18.19 -3.49
C LEU A 320 2.90 17.55 -4.24
N GLN A 321 2.64 16.96 -5.40
CA GLN A 321 3.67 16.38 -6.28
C GLN A 321 4.69 17.42 -6.79
N THR A 322 4.36 18.71 -6.80
CA THR A 322 5.34 19.76 -7.16
C THR A 322 6.48 19.90 -6.15
N ASN A 323 6.27 19.46 -4.91
CA ASN A 323 7.28 19.49 -3.84
C ASN A 323 8.16 18.23 -3.80
N GLY A 324 7.86 17.25 -4.64
CA GLY A 324 8.57 15.97 -4.72
C GLY A 324 7.61 14.79 -4.91
N PRO A 325 8.14 13.57 -5.15
CA PRO A 325 7.32 12.40 -5.39
C PRO A 325 6.36 12.12 -4.23
N ALA A 326 5.06 12.00 -4.56
CA ALA A 326 3.99 11.76 -3.61
C ALA A 326 3.29 10.43 -3.87
N ALA A 327 3.06 9.66 -2.80
CA ALA A 327 2.18 8.51 -2.85
C ALA A 327 0.76 8.90 -2.42
N MET A 328 -0.23 8.29 -3.07
CA MET A 328 -1.59 8.22 -2.54
C MET A 328 -1.83 6.85 -1.93
N ILE A 329 -2.29 6.80 -0.70
CA ILE A 329 -2.64 5.56 0.02
C ILE A 329 -4.14 5.57 0.25
N GLY A 330 -4.83 4.57 -0.28
CA GLY A 330 -6.28 4.55 -0.21
C GLY A 330 -6.91 3.21 -0.56
N SER A 331 -8.21 3.14 -0.34
CA SER A 331 -9.06 2.01 -0.72
C SER A 331 -9.72 2.26 -2.08
N THR A 332 -10.76 1.50 -2.40
CA THR A 332 -11.52 1.63 -3.65
C THR A 332 -12.15 3.03 -3.82
N SER A 333 -12.47 3.73 -2.71
CA SER A 333 -13.00 5.10 -2.72
C SER A 333 -12.03 6.11 -3.34
N ALA A 334 -10.71 5.86 -3.22
CA ALA A 334 -9.67 6.75 -3.71
C ALA A 334 -9.08 6.34 -5.07
N ALA A 335 -9.74 5.46 -5.83
CA ALA A 335 -9.19 4.87 -7.06
C ALA A 335 -8.71 5.90 -8.09
N ALA A 336 -9.43 7.01 -8.28
CA ALA A 336 -9.04 8.08 -9.20
C ALA A 336 -7.75 8.80 -8.72
N ALA A 337 -7.66 9.09 -7.42
CA ALA A 337 -6.48 9.71 -6.82
C ALA A 337 -5.27 8.77 -6.83
N LEU A 338 -5.47 7.46 -6.59
CA LEU A 338 -4.42 6.44 -6.72
C LEU A 338 -3.79 6.44 -8.12
N ALA A 339 -4.63 6.58 -9.17
CA ALA A 339 -4.15 6.63 -10.55
C ALA A 339 -3.38 7.92 -10.90
N CYS A 340 -3.61 9.01 -10.17
CA CYS A 340 -2.97 10.31 -10.39
C CYS A 340 -1.67 10.50 -9.63
N ALA A 341 -1.42 9.68 -8.60
CA ALA A 341 -0.21 9.75 -7.77
C ALA A 341 1.05 9.27 -8.53
N ASP A 342 2.24 9.66 -8.05
CA ASP A 342 3.49 9.08 -8.54
C ASP A 342 3.60 7.60 -8.17
N VAL A 343 3.03 7.22 -7.02
CA VAL A 343 2.84 5.83 -6.59
C VAL A 343 1.47 5.69 -5.93
N GLY A 344 0.60 4.90 -6.53
CA GLY A 344 -0.67 4.51 -5.92
C GLY A 344 -0.50 3.30 -5.02
N ILE A 345 -0.85 3.42 -3.73
CA ILE A 345 -0.81 2.33 -2.75
C ILE A 345 -2.24 1.96 -2.38
N GLY A 346 -2.71 0.82 -2.87
CA GLY A 346 -4.05 0.32 -2.60
C GLY A 346 -4.10 -0.53 -1.34
N MET A 347 -5.16 -0.36 -0.55
CA MET A 347 -5.44 -1.16 0.65
C MET A 347 -6.59 -2.12 0.41
N GLY A 348 -6.46 -3.34 0.96
CA GLY A 348 -7.46 -4.39 0.88
C GLY A 348 -7.06 -5.59 0.04
N ALA A 349 -7.80 -6.68 0.18
CA ALA A 349 -7.51 -7.95 -0.49
C ALA A 349 -7.92 -7.96 -1.97
N GLU A 350 -8.80 -7.06 -2.40
CA GLU A 350 -9.23 -6.97 -3.79
C GLU A 350 -8.24 -6.16 -4.61
N PRO A 351 -7.80 -6.67 -5.77
CA PRO A 351 -6.87 -5.96 -6.64
C PRO A 351 -7.48 -4.64 -7.14
N LEU A 352 -6.79 -3.53 -6.89
CA LEU A 352 -7.14 -2.21 -7.41
C LEU A 352 -6.31 -1.95 -8.68
N PRO A 353 -6.92 -1.85 -9.87
CA PRO A 353 -6.18 -1.61 -11.11
C PRO A 353 -5.37 -0.31 -11.09
N ALA A 354 -5.84 0.71 -10.39
CA ALA A 354 -5.19 2.00 -10.27
C ALA A 354 -3.98 2.03 -9.33
N ALA A 355 -3.83 1.03 -8.44
CA ALA A 355 -2.72 1.01 -7.50
C ALA A 355 -1.47 0.40 -8.12
N ASP A 356 -0.29 0.91 -7.80
CA ASP A 356 1.04 0.36 -8.16
C ASP A 356 1.54 -0.64 -7.14
N VAL A 357 1.10 -0.48 -5.90
CA VAL A 357 1.41 -1.36 -4.76
C VAL A 357 0.13 -1.72 -4.04
N MET A 358 -0.03 -2.98 -3.65
CA MET A 358 -1.19 -3.47 -2.92
C MET A 358 -0.81 -3.94 -1.52
N LEU A 359 -1.54 -3.48 -0.51
CA LEU A 359 -1.44 -3.92 0.88
C LEU A 359 -2.60 -4.87 1.18
N LEU A 360 -2.34 -6.17 1.07
CA LEU A 360 -3.39 -7.20 1.09
C LEU A 360 -4.01 -7.45 2.47
N ARG A 361 -3.32 -7.04 3.54
CA ARG A 361 -3.75 -7.26 4.93
C ARG A 361 -4.58 -6.14 5.51
N ASP A 362 -4.86 -5.13 4.72
CA ASP A 362 -5.59 -3.93 5.16
C ASP A 362 -4.98 -3.24 6.40
N ASP A 363 -3.66 -3.35 6.54
CA ASP A 363 -2.87 -2.77 7.62
C ASP A 363 -2.01 -1.62 7.07
N LEU A 364 -2.27 -0.41 7.51
CA LEU A 364 -1.52 0.79 7.07
C LEU A 364 -0.04 0.73 7.44
N ALA A 365 0.35 -0.04 8.45
CA ALA A 365 1.76 -0.26 8.80
C ALA A 365 2.54 -0.94 7.67
N ASP A 366 1.87 -1.68 6.78
CA ASP A 366 2.48 -2.30 5.62
C ASP A 366 2.95 -1.26 4.59
N ALA A 367 2.38 -0.05 4.56
CA ALA A 367 2.90 1.05 3.74
C ALA A 367 4.31 1.46 4.18
N ALA A 368 4.55 1.64 5.47
CA ALA A 368 5.89 1.91 5.99
C ALA A 368 6.86 0.74 5.73
N ALA A 369 6.38 -0.49 5.83
CA ALA A 369 7.16 -1.68 5.49
C ALA A 369 7.53 -1.71 4.00
N ALA A 370 6.62 -1.34 3.10
CA ALA A 370 6.88 -1.24 1.66
C ALA A 370 8.00 -0.23 1.35
N VAL A 371 7.97 0.96 1.99
CA VAL A 371 9.04 1.97 1.85
C VAL A 371 10.39 1.44 2.34
N ARG A 372 10.42 0.72 3.48
CA ARG A 372 11.66 0.12 4.01
C ARG A 372 12.22 -0.95 3.07
N ILE A 373 11.37 -1.83 2.54
CA ILE A 373 11.77 -2.85 1.57
C ILE A 373 12.41 -2.17 0.36
N SER A 374 11.73 -1.18 -0.21
CA SER A 374 12.23 -0.44 -1.37
C SER A 374 13.60 0.18 -1.10
N ARG A 375 13.75 0.95 -0.02
CA ARG A 375 15.03 1.59 0.35
C ARG A 375 16.15 0.56 0.58
N ALA A 376 15.82 -0.59 1.17
CA ALA A 376 16.81 -1.66 1.35
C ALA A 376 17.23 -2.28 0.02
N VAL A 377 16.30 -2.46 -0.92
CA VAL A 377 16.59 -2.93 -2.29
C VAL A 377 17.46 -1.93 -3.02
N ASP A 378 17.11 -0.64 -3.01
CA ASP A 378 17.88 0.41 -3.68
C ASP A 378 19.30 0.54 -3.10
N ALA A 379 19.44 0.49 -1.77
CA ALA A 379 20.73 0.49 -1.11
C ALA A 379 21.59 -0.72 -1.55
N ARG A 380 20.98 -1.90 -1.68
CA ARG A 380 21.66 -3.11 -2.16
C ARG A 380 22.06 -2.99 -3.62
N ILE A 381 21.17 -2.49 -4.48
CA ILE A 381 21.48 -2.23 -5.89
C ILE A 381 22.64 -1.24 -6.02
N ALA A 382 22.58 -0.12 -5.30
CA ALA A 382 23.65 0.88 -5.31
C ALA A 382 24.98 0.32 -4.81
N GLN A 383 24.98 -0.54 -3.78
CA GLN A 383 26.18 -1.22 -3.30
C GLN A 383 26.74 -2.18 -4.35
N ASN A 384 25.88 -3.03 -4.92
CA ASN A 384 26.28 -4.00 -5.93
C ASN A 384 26.84 -3.29 -7.18
N THR A 385 26.19 -2.20 -7.61
CA THR A 385 26.64 -1.39 -8.75
C THR A 385 28.02 -0.77 -8.50
N ARG A 386 28.24 -0.18 -7.32
CA ARG A 386 29.56 0.37 -6.96
C ARG A 386 30.64 -0.71 -6.97
N MET A 387 30.39 -1.87 -6.40
CA MET A 387 31.34 -2.97 -6.38
C MET A 387 31.62 -3.51 -7.78
N ALA A 388 30.59 -3.63 -8.63
CA ALA A 388 30.75 -4.06 -10.00
C ALA A 388 31.54 -3.06 -10.85
N LEU A 389 31.38 -1.74 -10.62
CA LEU A 389 32.18 -0.71 -11.28
C LEU A 389 33.66 -0.79 -10.87
N VAL A 390 33.97 -0.95 -9.58
CA VAL A 390 35.33 -1.13 -9.08
C VAL A 390 35.98 -2.39 -9.70
N TYR A 391 35.25 -3.50 -9.68
CA TYR A 391 35.64 -4.76 -10.30
C TYR A 391 35.96 -4.56 -11.79
N SER A 392 35.04 -3.92 -12.53
CA SER A 392 35.15 -3.69 -13.97
C SER A 392 36.30 -2.69 -14.36
N ALA A 393 36.68 -1.81 -13.44
CA ALA A 393 37.79 -0.90 -13.66
C ALA A 393 39.15 -1.57 -13.42
N LEU A 394 39.29 -2.40 -12.39
CA LEU A 394 40.55 -2.96 -11.95
C LEU A 394 40.94 -4.27 -12.64
N LEU A 395 39.96 -5.20 -12.73
CA LEU A 395 40.28 -6.56 -13.20
C LEU A 395 40.74 -6.65 -14.68
N PRO A 396 40.16 -5.90 -15.63
CA PRO A 396 40.63 -5.91 -17.00
C PRO A 396 42.11 -5.45 -17.13
N LEU A 397 42.53 -4.49 -16.31
CA LEU A 397 43.93 -4.02 -16.29
C LEU A 397 44.86 -5.12 -15.75
N LEU A 398 44.46 -5.82 -14.69
CA LEU A 398 45.21 -6.96 -14.16
C LEU A 398 45.29 -8.10 -15.17
N ALA A 399 44.18 -8.40 -15.84
CA ALA A 399 44.09 -9.44 -16.88
C ALA A 399 44.89 -9.08 -18.13
N ALA A 400 45.03 -7.79 -18.48
CA ALA A 400 45.86 -7.31 -19.54
C ALA A 400 47.37 -7.50 -19.26
N GLY A 401 47.77 -7.80 -18.00
CA GLY A 401 49.12 -8.11 -17.62
C GLY A 401 49.91 -6.91 -17.09
N VAL A 402 49.25 -5.89 -16.54
CA VAL A 402 49.93 -4.72 -15.97
C VAL A 402 50.93 -5.11 -14.86
N LEU A 403 50.66 -6.21 -14.13
CA LEU A 403 51.54 -6.71 -13.07
C LEU A 403 52.58 -7.76 -13.56
N TYR A 404 52.76 -7.92 -14.88
CA TYR A 404 53.76 -8.83 -15.45
C TYR A 404 55.19 -8.58 -14.91
N PRO A 405 55.63 -7.34 -14.70
CA PRO A 405 56.97 -7.09 -14.12
C PRO A 405 57.15 -7.67 -12.72
N LEU A 406 56.03 -7.93 -12.00
CA LEU A 406 56.01 -8.58 -10.69
C LEU A 406 55.84 -10.09 -10.77
N ASN A 407 56.01 -10.70 -11.95
CA ASN A 407 55.73 -12.11 -12.23
C ASN A 407 54.28 -12.56 -11.93
N PHE A 408 53.35 -11.61 -11.90
CA PHE A 408 51.91 -11.93 -11.70
C PHE A 408 51.19 -11.84 -13.04
N VAL A 409 50.57 -12.96 -13.42
CA VAL A 409 49.84 -13.08 -14.69
C VAL A 409 48.54 -13.85 -14.46
N LEU A 410 47.41 -13.24 -14.79
CA LEU A 410 46.11 -13.92 -14.79
C LEU A 410 45.93 -14.75 -16.05
N HIS A 411 45.81 -16.06 -15.92
CA HIS A 411 45.41 -16.92 -17.02
C HIS A 411 43.92 -16.80 -17.32
N PRO A 412 43.44 -17.15 -18.52
CA PRO A 412 42.01 -17.09 -18.85
C PRO A 412 41.14 -17.85 -17.89
N ILE A 413 41.61 -18.99 -17.39
CA ILE A 413 40.87 -19.81 -16.41
C ILE A 413 40.71 -19.11 -15.06
N ASP A 414 41.77 -18.41 -14.59
CA ASP A 414 41.75 -17.63 -13.34
C ASP A 414 40.76 -16.47 -13.45
N SER A 415 40.68 -15.85 -14.63
CA SER A 415 39.74 -14.78 -14.94
C SER A 415 38.28 -15.23 -14.84
N VAL A 416 37.98 -16.42 -15.36
CA VAL A 416 36.62 -17.02 -15.26
C VAL A 416 36.30 -17.38 -13.82
N ILE A 417 37.25 -17.96 -13.07
CA ILE A 417 37.04 -18.32 -11.66
C ILE A 417 36.77 -17.04 -10.83
N LEU A 418 37.58 -15.98 -10.99
CA LEU A 418 37.42 -14.72 -10.29
C LEU A 418 36.04 -14.08 -10.58
N MET A 419 35.63 -14.07 -11.86
CA MET A 419 34.31 -13.57 -12.23
C MET A 419 33.20 -14.38 -11.56
N THR A 420 33.29 -15.71 -11.59
CA THR A 420 32.27 -16.59 -10.99
C THR A 420 32.17 -16.37 -9.49
N LEU A 421 33.29 -16.29 -8.79
CA LEU A 421 33.33 -15.99 -7.34
C LEU A 421 32.76 -14.62 -7.03
N PHE A 422 33.05 -13.61 -7.84
CA PHE A 422 32.51 -12.27 -7.67
C PHE A 422 30.97 -12.26 -7.83
N VAL A 423 30.44 -12.92 -8.86
CA VAL A 423 28.98 -13.06 -9.07
C VAL A 423 28.34 -13.79 -7.89
N ALA A 424 28.92 -14.90 -7.46
CA ALA A 424 28.40 -15.65 -6.29
C ALA A 424 28.38 -14.80 -5.02
N TRP A 425 29.42 -13.99 -4.82
CA TRP A 425 29.50 -13.06 -3.69
C TRP A 425 28.41 -11.98 -3.76
N LEU A 426 28.17 -11.35 -4.91
CA LEU A 426 27.08 -10.38 -5.11
C LEU A 426 25.71 -10.99 -4.84
N LEU A 427 25.44 -12.19 -5.38
CA LEU A 427 24.19 -12.88 -5.19
C LEU A 427 23.98 -13.28 -3.72
N SER A 428 25.02 -13.75 -3.03
CA SER A 428 24.94 -14.07 -1.60
C SER A 428 24.59 -12.84 -0.75
N GLY A 429 25.17 -11.68 -1.09
CA GLY A 429 24.82 -10.41 -0.48
C GLY A 429 23.36 -10.01 -0.71
N THR A 430 22.84 -10.28 -1.91
CA THR A 430 21.45 -10.01 -2.26
C THR A 430 20.48 -10.95 -1.53
N ALA A 431 20.86 -12.23 -1.34
CA ALA A 431 20.04 -13.20 -0.61
C ALA A 431 19.78 -12.78 0.85
N ARG A 432 20.64 -11.96 1.46
CA ARG A 432 20.43 -11.41 2.82
C ARG A 432 19.20 -10.47 2.89
N LEU A 433 18.72 -9.92 1.77
CA LEU A 433 17.46 -9.18 1.75
C LEU A 433 16.28 -10.04 2.22
N ASN A 434 16.30 -11.34 1.94
CA ASN A 434 15.22 -12.26 2.32
C ASN A 434 15.06 -12.45 3.84
N SER A 435 16.05 -12.04 4.65
CA SER A 435 16.03 -12.10 6.12
C SER A 435 15.68 -10.76 6.76
N ILE A 436 15.36 -9.74 5.97
CA ILE A 436 14.94 -8.44 6.51
C ILE A 436 13.51 -8.56 7.02
N ASP A 437 13.31 -8.22 8.30
CA ASP A 437 11.98 -7.95 8.83
C ASP A 437 11.64 -6.48 8.56
N PRO A 438 10.68 -6.20 7.68
CA PRO A 438 10.32 -4.84 7.33
C PRO A 438 9.45 -4.15 8.40
N LYS A 439 8.91 -4.90 9.38
CA LYS A 439 8.15 -4.34 10.51
C LYS A 439 9.08 -4.03 11.68
N PRO A 440 8.89 -2.91 12.39
CA PRO A 440 9.63 -2.64 13.62
C PRO A 440 9.24 -3.67 14.70
N ALA A 441 10.18 -3.99 15.58
CA ALA A 441 9.99 -5.00 16.64
C ALA A 441 8.77 -4.74 17.56
N SER A 442 8.28 -3.51 17.64
CA SER A 442 7.07 -3.13 18.38
C SER A 442 5.75 -3.49 17.67
N GLN A 443 5.80 -3.91 16.41
CA GLN A 443 4.64 -4.23 15.56
C GLN A 443 4.67 -5.67 15.01
N SER A 444 5.71 -6.45 15.32
CA SER A 444 5.70 -7.87 15.03
C SER A 444 4.67 -8.55 15.91
N GLU A 445 3.64 -9.17 15.31
CA GLU A 445 2.74 -10.08 16.04
C GLU A 445 3.58 -11.09 16.81
N PRO A 446 3.22 -11.40 18.09
CA PRO A 446 3.86 -12.48 18.81
C PRO A 446 3.71 -13.73 17.93
N GLN A 447 4.85 -14.31 17.53
CA GLN A 447 4.86 -15.61 16.85
C GLN A 447 4.04 -16.54 17.71
N LYS A 448 2.90 -17.02 17.21
CA LYS A 448 2.16 -18.11 17.85
C LYS A 448 3.14 -19.26 17.95
N GLU A 449 3.57 -19.57 19.17
CA GLU A 449 4.27 -20.83 19.46
C GLU A 449 3.45 -21.97 18.83
N PRO A 450 4.11 -22.92 18.17
CA PRO A 450 3.44 -24.11 17.70
C PRO A 450 2.83 -24.80 18.92
N ALA A 451 1.53 -24.95 18.94
CA ALA A 451 0.84 -25.78 19.93
C ALA A 451 1.41 -27.20 19.82
N GLU A 452 2.02 -27.68 20.91
CA GLU A 452 2.42 -29.07 21.12
C GLU A 452 1.24 -30.03 20.99
#